data_4abf17df97197082cb895146881f989d
#
_entry.id   4abf17df97197082cb895146881f989d
#
_cell.length_a   1.000
_cell.length_b   1.000
_cell.length_c   1.000
_cell.angle_alpha   90.00
_cell.angle_beta   90.00
_cell.angle_gamma   90.00
#
_symmetry.space_group_name_H-M   'P 1'
#
loop_
_entity.id
_entity.type
_entity.pdbx_description
1 polymer ?
#
loop_
_entity_poly.entity_id
_entity_poly.type
_entity_poly.pdbx_seq_one_letter_code
_entity_poly.pdbx_strand_id
1 'polypeptide(L)'
;MTRIEETGAEIVIPDMLLANADGSTEQAKGSFPPNGDYSILLTGIEAFTLCIDFSIHGFALIHRRLMFATDCDTRYFDSDEYNTRVQYLRANKTAFCHGTFFYYQGNAEAMTKKFAPKQFQRLNTIVMLGKKAEQEQMPKEVMTRVRRWQMKVYLNVLILLFNNAGNMSRAEYKEAVKRFRQFEHGVRFGGYRRSILKGLNVYEKALAIIYFACGTCRHLHMLHNAYKRLKH
;
A
#
# COMPACT_ATOMS: atom_id res chain seq x y z
N MET A 1 20.47 10.69 -15.65
CA MET A 1 20.73 12.17 -15.52
C MET A 1 19.96 12.94 -16.59
N THR A 2 20.06 12.58 -17.87
CA THR A 2 19.42 13.29 -18.99
C THR A 2 17.94 13.62 -18.78
N ARG A 3 17.14 12.65 -18.30
CA ARG A 3 15.69 12.87 -18.11
C ARG A 3 15.36 13.92 -17.04
N ILE A 4 16.18 14.06 -16.01
CA ILE A 4 16.06 15.13 -14.99
C ILE A 4 16.33 16.49 -15.61
N GLU A 5 17.39 16.59 -16.40
CA GLU A 5 17.81 17.84 -17.07
C GLU A 5 16.77 18.31 -18.09
N GLU A 6 16.21 17.38 -18.87
CA GLU A 6 15.16 17.67 -19.87
C GLU A 6 13.85 18.15 -19.26
N THR A 7 13.45 17.57 -18.13
CA THR A 7 12.10 17.77 -17.57
C THR A 7 12.06 18.65 -16.34
N GLY A 8 13.19 18.82 -15.65
CA GLY A 8 13.24 19.40 -14.31
C GLY A 8 12.50 18.57 -13.27
N ALA A 9 12.32 17.26 -13.52
CA ALA A 9 11.64 16.37 -12.58
C ALA A 9 12.48 16.14 -11.32
N GLU A 10 11.82 16.05 -10.18
CA GLU A 10 12.45 15.77 -8.89
C GLU A 10 12.42 14.30 -8.52
N ILE A 11 11.56 13.55 -9.21
CA ILE A 11 11.50 12.09 -9.13
C ILE A 11 11.51 11.55 -10.57
N VAL A 12 12.38 10.57 -10.83
CA VAL A 12 12.41 9.84 -12.11
C VAL A 12 12.29 8.36 -11.82
N ILE A 13 11.24 7.75 -12.37
CA ILE A 13 10.88 6.35 -12.17
C ILE A 13 11.43 5.55 -13.36
N PRO A 14 12.35 4.58 -13.14
CA PRO A 14 12.78 3.64 -14.17
C PRO A 14 11.72 2.55 -14.40
N ASP A 15 11.87 1.74 -15.42
CA ASP A 15 11.15 0.48 -15.55
C ASP A 15 11.55 -0.46 -14.42
N MET A 16 10.62 -1.34 -14.01
CA MET A 16 10.90 -2.34 -12.99
C MET A 16 10.61 -3.73 -13.52
N LEU A 17 11.59 -4.63 -13.42
CA LEU A 17 11.41 -6.05 -13.69
C LEU A 17 11.64 -6.86 -12.42
N LEU A 18 10.78 -7.85 -12.20
CA LEU A 18 10.96 -8.83 -11.15
C LEU A 18 11.96 -9.88 -11.64
N ALA A 19 13.08 -10.05 -10.94
CA ALA A 19 14.10 -11.04 -11.28
C ALA A 19 13.96 -12.26 -10.39
N ASN A 20 13.77 -13.43 -10.97
CA ASN A 20 13.63 -14.71 -10.29
C ASN A 20 14.99 -15.38 -10.04
N ALA A 21 15.02 -16.39 -9.18
CA ALA A 21 16.25 -17.11 -8.83
C ALA A 21 16.83 -17.91 -10.01
N ASP A 22 16.03 -18.28 -10.99
CA ASP A 22 16.44 -18.97 -12.22
C ASP A 22 16.98 -18.03 -13.32
N GLY A 23 17.06 -16.73 -13.03
CA GLY A 23 17.49 -15.69 -13.97
C GLY A 23 16.40 -15.18 -14.91
N SER A 24 15.19 -15.74 -14.86
CA SER A 24 14.05 -15.21 -15.61
C SER A 24 13.58 -13.89 -15.03
N THR A 25 12.91 -13.09 -15.89
CA THR A 25 12.30 -11.83 -15.45
C THR A 25 10.85 -11.78 -15.83
N GLU A 26 10.05 -11.10 -15.00
CA GLU A 26 8.62 -10.86 -15.24
C GLU A 26 8.21 -9.43 -14.92
N GLN A 27 7.09 -9.02 -15.49
CA GLN A 27 6.51 -7.70 -15.23
C GLN A 27 5.52 -7.78 -14.07
N ALA A 28 5.52 -6.74 -13.23
CA ALA A 28 4.52 -6.56 -12.19
C ALA A 28 3.61 -5.36 -12.51
N LYS A 29 2.57 -5.21 -11.74
CA LYS A 29 1.76 -3.99 -11.78
C LYS A 29 2.65 -2.77 -11.50
N GLY A 30 2.55 -1.75 -12.35
CA GLY A 30 3.33 -0.53 -12.21
C GLY A 30 4.79 -0.64 -12.68
N SER A 31 5.17 -1.72 -13.36
CA SER A 31 6.52 -1.90 -13.93
C SER A 31 6.91 -0.82 -14.95
N PHE A 32 5.92 -0.24 -15.62
CA PHE A 32 6.10 0.75 -16.68
C PHE A 32 5.26 2.00 -16.42
N PRO A 33 5.52 3.12 -17.11
CA PRO A 33 4.66 4.29 -17.03
C PRO A 33 3.23 3.97 -17.46
N PRO A 34 2.23 4.76 -17.01
CA PRO A 34 0.85 4.61 -17.44
C PRO A 34 0.74 4.57 -18.98
N ASN A 35 0.06 3.54 -19.50
CA ASN A 35 -0.11 3.31 -20.95
C ASN A 35 1.20 3.17 -21.75
N GLY A 36 2.35 2.95 -21.10
CA GLY A 36 3.66 2.90 -21.75
C GLY A 36 4.18 4.25 -22.24
N ASP A 37 3.61 5.35 -21.79
CA ASP A 37 3.96 6.69 -22.24
C ASP A 37 5.03 7.33 -21.37
N TYR A 38 6.26 7.35 -21.83
CA TYR A 38 7.40 7.96 -21.15
C TYR A 38 7.43 9.50 -21.22
N SER A 39 6.59 10.11 -22.05
CA SER A 39 6.49 11.57 -22.14
C SER A 39 5.72 12.18 -20.96
N ILE A 40 4.92 11.39 -20.25
CA ILE A 40 4.09 11.82 -19.12
C ILE A 40 4.94 12.47 -18.04
N LEU A 41 4.47 13.63 -17.58
CA LEU A 41 4.96 14.32 -16.39
C LEU A 41 3.81 14.39 -15.38
N LEU A 42 4.01 13.82 -14.21
CA LEU A 42 2.99 13.79 -13.15
C LEU A 42 3.26 14.91 -12.16
N THR A 43 2.19 15.56 -11.73
CA THR A 43 2.17 16.41 -10.52
C THR A 43 2.30 15.55 -9.26
N GLY A 44 2.61 16.15 -8.11
CA GLY A 44 2.71 15.40 -6.85
C GLY A 44 1.42 14.66 -6.49
N ILE A 45 0.24 15.27 -6.73
CA ILE A 45 -1.06 14.64 -6.47
C ILE A 45 -1.30 13.44 -7.40
N GLU A 46 -0.98 13.57 -8.68
CA GLU A 46 -1.12 12.47 -9.64
C GLU A 46 -0.17 11.31 -9.32
N ALA A 47 1.10 11.61 -9.04
CA ALA A 47 2.09 10.60 -8.66
C ALA A 47 1.71 9.89 -7.35
N PHE A 48 1.30 10.64 -6.31
CA PHE A 48 0.76 10.08 -5.08
C PHE A 48 -0.44 9.16 -5.36
N THR A 49 -1.39 9.62 -6.18
CA THR A 49 -2.61 8.87 -6.51
C THR A 49 -2.29 7.54 -7.19
N LEU A 50 -1.34 7.52 -8.11
CA LEU A 50 -0.92 6.31 -8.81
C LEU A 50 -0.06 5.39 -7.93
N CYS A 51 0.72 5.95 -7.02
CA CYS A 51 1.56 5.17 -6.10
C CYS A 51 0.76 4.48 -4.98
N ILE A 52 -0.44 4.99 -4.62
CA ILE A 52 -1.26 4.43 -3.52
C ILE A 52 -1.49 2.93 -3.68
N ASP A 53 -1.83 2.47 -4.87
CA ASP A 53 -2.16 1.07 -5.14
C ASP A 53 -1.16 0.38 -6.09
N PHE A 54 0.07 0.91 -6.13
CA PHE A 54 1.15 0.42 -6.98
C PHE A 54 0.84 0.45 -8.48
N SER A 55 0.04 1.43 -8.95
CA SER A 55 -0.07 1.69 -10.40
C SER A 55 1.21 2.31 -10.98
N ILE A 56 2.06 2.87 -10.11
CA ILE A 56 3.50 3.12 -10.32
C ILE A 56 4.23 2.61 -9.09
N HIS A 57 5.45 2.11 -9.27
CA HIS A 57 6.25 1.60 -8.15
C HIS A 57 7.01 2.73 -7.42
N GLY A 58 7.58 2.40 -6.24
CA GLY A 58 8.28 3.36 -5.38
C GLY A 58 9.80 3.42 -5.58
N PHE A 59 10.36 2.58 -6.46
CA PHE A 59 11.80 2.59 -6.75
C PHE A 59 12.11 3.66 -7.78
N ALA A 60 12.74 4.74 -7.35
CA ALA A 60 12.94 5.89 -8.19
C ALA A 60 14.23 6.63 -7.82
N LEU A 61 14.75 7.41 -8.75
CA LEU A 61 15.74 8.44 -8.45
C LEU A 61 15.00 9.64 -7.86
N ILE A 62 15.31 9.98 -6.60
CA ILE A 62 14.57 10.98 -5.83
C ILE A 62 15.52 12.13 -5.47
N HIS A 63 15.11 13.37 -5.76
CA HIS A 63 15.88 14.54 -5.38
C HIS A 63 16.04 14.62 -3.85
N ARG A 64 17.26 14.84 -3.36
CA ARG A 64 17.62 14.76 -1.94
C ARG A 64 16.76 15.64 -1.03
N ARG A 65 16.25 16.80 -1.51
CA ARG A 65 15.38 17.67 -0.73
C ARG A 65 14.10 16.97 -0.27
N LEU A 66 13.58 16.04 -1.08
CA LEU A 66 12.38 15.28 -0.75
C LEU A 66 12.65 14.23 0.33
N MET A 67 13.86 13.69 0.42
CA MET A 67 14.27 12.77 1.48
C MET A 67 14.29 13.45 2.85
N PHE A 68 14.78 14.69 2.92
CA PHE A 68 14.85 15.44 4.17
C PHE A 68 13.53 16.14 4.53
N ALA A 69 12.63 16.33 3.57
CA ALA A 69 11.33 16.97 3.78
C ALA A 69 10.26 16.01 4.32
N THR A 70 10.56 14.72 4.41
CA THR A 70 9.64 13.70 4.92
C THR A 70 10.14 13.20 6.26
N ASP A 71 9.21 13.07 7.22
CA ASP A 71 9.50 12.40 8.49
C ASP A 71 9.69 10.92 8.17
N CYS A 72 10.94 10.51 8.02
CA CYS A 72 11.28 9.11 7.81
C CYS A 72 10.99 8.34 9.11
N ASP A 73 9.73 7.95 9.30
CA ASP A 73 9.32 7.17 10.45
C ASP A 73 9.70 5.70 10.25
N THR A 74 10.88 5.33 10.74
CA THR A 74 11.37 3.95 10.70
C THR A 74 10.77 3.05 11.77
N ARG A 75 9.88 3.56 12.62
CA ARG A 75 9.31 2.82 13.77
C ARG A 75 8.35 1.73 13.36
N TYR A 76 7.75 1.81 12.17
CA TYR A 76 6.76 0.85 11.71
C TYR A 76 7.27 0.01 10.55
N PHE A 77 6.82 -1.22 10.51
CA PHE A 77 6.91 -2.06 9.32
C PHE A 77 6.18 -1.37 8.15
N ASP A 78 6.75 -1.35 6.96
CA ASP A 78 6.27 -0.61 5.79
C ASP A 78 6.31 0.94 5.94
N SER A 79 7.18 1.49 6.79
CA SER A 79 7.37 2.94 6.86
C SER A 79 7.94 3.53 5.57
N ASP A 80 8.71 2.76 4.82
CA ASP A 80 9.17 3.05 3.46
C ASP A 80 7.99 3.31 2.52
N GLU A 81 6.92 2.54 2.62
CA GLU A 81 5.69 2.74 1.84
C GLU A 81 5.03 4.09 2.12
N TYR A 82 5.00 4.53 3.38
CA TYR A 82 4.50 5.85 3.74
C TYR A 82 5.40 6.95 3.18
N ASN A 83 6.70 6.84 3.43
CA ASN A 83 7.67 7.85 3.04
C ASN A 83 7.72 8.06 1.53
N THR A 84 7.76 6.98 0.76
CA THR A 84 7.74 7.05 -0.71
C THR A 84 6.52 7.81 -1.21
N ARG A 85 5.32 7.50 -0.70
CA ARG A 85 4.08 8.19 -1.12
C ARG A 85 4.08 9.66 -0.75
N VAL A 86 4.62 10.02 0.42
CA VAL A 86 4.74 11.42 0.82
C VAL A 86 5.80 12.14 -0.02
N GLN A 87 6.89 11.48 -0.39
CA GLN A 87 7.88 12.04 -1.33
C GLN A 87 7.25 12.33 -2.70
N TYR A 88 6.48 11.39 -3.26
CA TYR A 88 5.73 11.63 -4.49
C TYR A 88 4.80 12.83 -4.37
N LEU A 89 4.03 12.90 -3.27
CA LEU A 89 3.11 14.00 -3.02
C LEU A 89 3.81 15.37 -3.01
N ARG A 90 5.02 15.43 -2.47
CA ARG A 90 5.81 16.66 -2.32
C ARG A 90 6.65 17.03 -3.53
N ALA A 91 6.76 16.14 -4.50
CA ALA A 91 7.46 16.42 -5.73
C ALA A 91 6.64 17.39 -6.59
N ASN A 92 7.29 18.42 -7.12
CA ASN A 92 6.64 19.30 -8.09
C ASN A 92 6.39 18.56 -9.40
N LYS A 93 7.31 17.65 -9.77
CA LYS A 93 7.23 16.92 -11.02
C LYS A 93 7.86 15.54 -10.90
N THR A 94 7.16 14.52 -11.39
CA THR A 94 7.64 13.14 -11.51
C THR A 94 7.63 12.73 -12.99
N ALA A 95 8.71 12.15 -13.45
CA ALA A 95 8.91 11.68 -14.84
C ALA A 95 9.25 10.18 -14.86
N PHE A 96 9.29 9.61 -16.06
CA PHE A 96 9.67 8.21 -16.31
C PHE A 96 10.89 8.15 -17.23
N CYS A 97 11.66 7.07 -17.15
CA CYS A 97 12.78 6.81 -18.05
C CYS A 97 12.89 5.33 -18.40
N HIS A 98 13.56 5.03 -19.53
CA HIS A 98 13.80 3.66 -20.01
C HIS A 98 14.90 2.90 -19.24
N GLY A 99 15.46 3.48 -18.15
CA GLY A 99 16.35 2.72 -17.27
C GLY A 99 15.61 1.56 -16.62
N THR A 100 16.29 0.46 -16.33
CA THR A 100 15.65 -0.72 -15.73
C THR A 100 16.15 -0.97 -14.31
N PHE A 101 15.22 -1.08 -13.37
CA PHE A 101 15.46 -1.54 -12.01
C PHE A 101 15.05 -3.02 -11.89
N PHE A 102 15.96 -3.87 -11.44
CA PHE A 102 15.67 -5.28 -11.19
C PHE A 102 15.35 -5.51 -9.71
N TYR A 103 14.12 -5.94 -9.43
CA TYR A 103 13.70 -6.34 -8.09
C TYR A 103 13.88 -7.85 -7.93
N TYR A 104 14.92 -8.28 -7.19
CA TYR A 104 15.23 -9.69 -7.01
C TYR A 104 14.25 -10.37 -6.05
N GLN A 105 13.52 -11.38 -6.54
CA GLN A 105 12.56 -12.16 -5.78
C GLN A 105 13.12 -13.44 -5.13
N GLY A 106 14.32 -13.85 -5.49
CA GLY A 106 14.94 -15.09 -5.01
C GLY A 106 15.32 -15.11 -3.53
N ASN A 107 15.25 -13.97 -2.81
CA ASN A 107 15.59 -13.92 -1.39
C ASN A 107 14.49 -14.57 -0.52
N ALA A 108 14.70 -15.84 -0.12
CA ALA A 108 13.79 -16.57 0.77
C ALA A 108 13.70 -15.96 2.19
N GLU A 109 14.73 -15.21 2.62
CA GLU A 109 14.78 -14.57 3.94
C GLU A 109 14.13 -13.17 3.96
N ALA A 110 13.58 -12.72 2.83
CA ALA A 110 12.91 -11.43 2.78
C ALA A 110 11.80 -11.34 3.84
N MET A 111 11.77 -10.22 4.58
CA MET A 111 10.83 -9.98 5.68
C MET A 111 9.35 -10.09 5.29
N THR A 112 9.04 -9.95 4.00
CA THR A 112 7.69 -10.07 3.46
C THR A 112 7.28 -11.51 3.17
N LYS A 113 8.24 -12.44 3.06
CA LYS A 113 7.98 -13.86 2.73
C LYS A 113 7.69 -14.72 3.95
N LYS A 114 8.25 -14.39 5.11
CA LYS A 114 8.02 -15.11 6.37
C LYS A 114 7.02 -14.32 7.23
N PHE A 115 6.07 -15.04 7.83
CA PHE A 115 5.18 -14.42 8.80
C PHE A 115 5.98 -13.86 9.98
N ALA A 116 5.68 -12.61 10.34
CA ALA A 116 6.16 -12.00 11.56
C ALA A 116 5.08 -11.07 12.13
N PRO A 117 4.85 -11.06 13.46
CA PRO A 117 3.82 -10.23 14.10
C PRO A 117 3.95 -8.73 13.80
N LYS A 118 5.16 -8.24 13.52
CA LYS A 118 5.38 -6.84 13.11
C LYS A 118 4.66 -6.46 11.82
N GLN A 119 4.28 -7.41 10.97
CA GLN A 119 3.53 -7.15 9.72
C GLN A 119 2.14 -6.55 9.99
N PHE A 120 1.57 -6.73 11.19
CA PHE A 120 0.34 -6.03 11.60
C PHE A 120 0.52 -4.51 11.72
N GLN A 121 1.75 -4.01 11.78
CA GLN A 121 2.05 -2.57 11.79
C GLN A 121 1.67 -1.87 10.46
N ARG A 122 1.46 -2.61 9.38
CA ARG A 122 0.89 -2.10 8.12
C ARG A 122 -0.39 -1.30 8.34
N LEU A 123 -1.21 -1.71 9.31
CA LEU A 123 -2.43 -0.98 9.67
C LEU A 123 -2.14 0.45 10.14
N ASN A 124 -1.04 0.67 10.87
CA ASN A 124 -0.64 2.00 11.31
C ASN A 124 -0.21 2.86 10.12
N THR A 125 0.62 2.31 9.24
CA THR A 125 1.13 3.00 8.05
C THR A 125 -0.01 3.49 7.16
N ILE A 126 -1.02 2.67 6.90
CA ILE A 126 -2.15 3.08 6.06
C ILE A 126 -3.11 4.04 6.76
N VAL A 127 -3.22 4.01 8.10
CA VAL A 127 -3.94 5.04 8.86
C VAL A 127 -3.23 6.38 8.72
N MET A 128 -1.92 6.40 8.89
CA MET A 128 -1.11 7.63 8.75
C MET A 128 -1.24 8.22 7.34
N LEU A 129 -1.18 7.37 6.31
CA LEU A 129 -1.34 7.79 4.92
C LEU A 129 -2.72 8.40 4.64
N GLY A 130 -3.78 7.79 5.19
CA GLY A 130 -5.13 8.34 5.09
C GLY A 130 -5.28 9.68 5.78
N LYS A 131 -4.70 9.84 6.98
CA LYS A 131 -4.66 11.13 7.68
C LYS A 131 -3.88 12.19 6.92
N LYS A 132 -2.75 11.80 6.31
CA LYS A 132 -1.96 12.71 5.46
C LYS A 132 -2.80 13.21 4.28
N ALA A 133 -3.51 12.32 3.59
CA ALA A 133 -4.38 12.70 2.49
C ALA A 133 -5.53 13.63 2.93
N GLU A 134 -6.10 13.43 4.13
CA GLU A 134 -7.10 14.32 4.70
C GLU A 134 -6.52 15.70 5.05
N GLN A 135 -5.35 15.76 5.66
CA GLN A 135 -4.65 17.01 6.01
C GLN A 135 -4.33 17.85 4.76
N GLU A 136 -3.96 17.19 3.67
CA GLU A 136 -3.70 17.84 2.38
C GLU A 136 -5.00 18.15 1.59
N GLN A 137 -6.16 17.93 2.18
CA GLN A 137 -7.49 18.19 1.58
C GLN A 137 -7.63 17.58 0.18
N MET A 138 -7.17 16.33 0.01
CA MET A 138 -7.14 15.65 -1.28
C MET A 138 -8.53 15.60 -1.93
N PRO A 139 -8.61 15.71 -3.27
CA PRO A 139 -9.85 15.55 -4.02
C PRO A 139 -10.58 14.24 -3.69
N LYS A 140 -11.91 14.22 -3.82
CA LYS A 140 -12.76 13.07 -3.50
C LYS A 140 -12.35 11.79 -4.22
N GLU A 141 -11.90 11.92 -5.46
CA GLU A 141 -11.43 10.81 -6.29
C GLU A 141 -10.17 10.17 -5.70
N VAL A 142 -9.21 10.98 -5.28
CA VAL A 142 -7.98 10.55 -4.59
C VAL A 142 -8.33 9.90 -3.26
N MET A 143 -9.17 10.54 -2.44
CA MET A 143 -9.65 9.98 -1.18
C MET A 143 -10.38 8.64 -1.37
N THR A 144 -11.14 8.48 -2.44
CA THR A 144 -11.79 7.20 -2.79
C THR A 144 -10.75 6.11 -3.02
N ARG A 145 -9.66 6.42 -3.72
CA ARG A 145 -8.56 5.48 -3.98
C ARG A 145 -7.81 5.13 -2.70
N VAL A 146 -7.52 6.13 -1.86
CA VAL A 146 -6.92 5.93 -0.52
C VAL A 146 -7.79 5.02 0.33
N ARG A 147 -9.09 5.28 0.45
CA ARG A 147 -10.02 4.46 1.25
C ARG A 147 -10.15 3.04 0.73
N ARG A 148 -10.15 2.85 -0.59
CA ARG A 148 -10.13 1.51 -1.20
C ARG A 148 -8.86 0.76 -0.86
N TRP A 149 -7.71 1.42 -0.94
CA TRP A 149 -6.42 0.83 -0.57
C TRP A 149 -6.37 0.46 0.92
N GLN A 150 -6.82 1.36 1.79
CA GLN A 150 -6.93 1.09 3.23
C GLN A 150 -7.77 -0.17 3.50
N MET A 151 -8.89 -0.34 2.83
CA MET A 151 -9.73 -1.55 2.96
C MET A 151 -8.99 -2.79 2.46
N LYS A 152 -8.32 -2.74 1.31
CA LYS A 152 -7.55 -3.88 0.78
C LYS A 152 -6.46 -4.33 1.75
N VAL A 153 -5.66 -3.40 2.24
CA VAL A 153 -4.60 -3.72 3.21
C VAL A 153 -5.20 -4.27 4.50
N TYR A 154 -6.28 -3.67 5.00
CA TYR A 154 -7.00 -4.18 6.17
C TYR A 154 -7.43 -5.63 6.00
N LEU A 155 -8.07 -5.98 4.88
CA LEU A 155 -8.52 -7.35 4.60
C LEU A 155 -7.33 -8.32 4.46
N ASN A 156 -6.26 -7.92 3.80
CA ASN A 156 -5.05 -8.73 3.67
C ASN A 156 -4.40 -9.02 5.04
N VAL A 157 -4.32 -8.01 5.89
CA VAL A 157 -3.78 -8.16 7.25
C VAL A 157 -4.72 -9.00 8.13
N LEU A 158 -6.04 -8.91 7.92
CA LEU A 158 -7.03 -9.76 8.59
C LEU A 158 -6.87 -11.24 8.19
N ILE A 159 -6.70 -11.51 6.90
CA ILE A 159 -6.40 -12.87 6.39
C ILE A 159 -5.09 -13.39 6.97
N LEU A 160 -4.07 -12.53 7.05
CA LEU A 160 -2.78 -12.88 7.67
C LEU A 160 -2.98 -13.29 9.14
N LEU A 161 -3.81 -12.56 9.91
CA LEU A 161 -4.15 -12.92 11.29
C LEU A 161 -4.83 -14.30 11.34
N PHE A 162 -5.85 -14.53 10.50
CA PHE A 162 -6.57 -15.80 10.49
C PHE A 162 -5.69 -17.00 10.16
N ASN A 163 -4.77 -16.83 9.21
CA ASN A 163 -3.87 -17.91 8.80
C ASN A 163 -2.81 -18.24 9.86
N ASN A 164 -2.48 -17.30 10.75
CA ASN A 164 -1.36 -17.44 11.68
C ASN A 164 -1.76 -17.39 13.17
N ALA A 165 -3.04 -17.23 13.49
CA ALA A 165 -3.50 -17.09 14.87
C ALA A 165 -3.08 -18.25 15.78
N GLY A 166 -3.02 -19.49 15.25
CA GLY A 166 -2.57 -20.66 15.99
C GLY A 166 -1.05 -20.70 16.27
N ASN A 167 -0.27 -19.92 15.54
CA ASN A 167 1.18 -19.85 15.67
C ASN A 167 1.64 -18.63 16.49
N MET A 168 0.70 -17.84 17.02
CA MET A 168 0.99 -16.61 17.75
C MET A 168 0.85 -16.86 19.26
N SER A 169 1.73 -16.22 20.03
CA SER A 169 1.55 -16.11 21.47
C SER A 169 0.30 -15.27 21.81
N ARG A 170 -0.24 -15.44 23.02
CA ARG A 170 -1.37 -14.63 23.50
C ARG A 170 -1.07 -13.11 23.48
N ALA A 171 0.17 -12.73 23.74
CA ALA A 171 0.60 -11.32 23.74
C ALA A 171 0.59 -10.75 22.32
N GLU A 172 1.16 -11.46 21.34
CA GLU A 172 1.17 -11.07 19.94
C GLU A 172 -0.23 -10.97 19.35
N TYR A 173 -1.11 -11.93 19.67
CA TYR A 173 -2.51 -11.87 19.23
C TYR A 173 -3.24 -10.65 19.80
N LYS A 174 -3.06 -10.35 21.10
CA LYS A 174 -3.65 -9.15 21.73
C LYS A 174 -3.15 -7.86 21.08
N GLU A 175 -1.84 -7.78 20.77
CA GLU A 175 -1.26 -6.60 20.11
C GLU A 175 -1.82 -6.46 18.68
N ALA A 176 -1.95 -7.55 17.92
CA ALA A 176 -2.59 -7.53 16.61
C ALA A 176 -4.03 -6.99 16.70
N VAL A 177 -4.85 -7.53 17.58
CA VAL A 177 -6.25 -7.06 17.80
C VAL A 177 -6.29 -5.58 18.18
N LYS A 178 -5.36 -5.11 19.02
CA LYS A 178 -5.25 -3.68 19.35
C LYS A 178 -5.04 -2.82 18.11
N ARG A 179 -4.19 -3.25 17.15
CA ARG A 179 -3.95 -2.53 15.90
C ARG A 179 -5.18 -2.49 15.00
N PHE A 180 -5.96 -3.57 14.92
CA PHE A 180 -7.25 -3.55 14.23
C PHE A 180 -8.20 -2.52 14.82
N ARG A 181 -8.30 -2.44 16.16
CA ARG A 181 -9.11 -1.42 16.85
C ARG A 181 -8.62 0.01 16.54
N GLN A 182 -7.31 0.23 16.57
CA GLN A 182 -6.74 1.53 16.24
C GLN A 182 -7.06 1.94 14.79
N PHE A 183 -7.00 0.98 13.86
CA PHE A 183 -7.41 1.21 12.48
C PHE A 183 -8.90 1.60 12.39
N GLU A 184 -9.78 0.86 13.04
CA GLU A 184 -11.24 1.12 13.04
C GLU A 184 -11.59 2.49 13.62
N HIS A 185 -10.86 2.93 14.64
CA HIS A 185 -11.02 4.30 15.18
C HIS A 185 -10.39 5.37 14.29
N GLY A 186 -9.31 5.04 13.58
CA GLY A 186 -8.54 5.98 12.77
C GLY A 186 -9.06 6.15 11.33
N VAL A 187 -9.91 5.24 10.83
CA VAL A 187 -10.37 5.25 9.44
C VAL A 187 -11.90 5.24 9.37
N ARG A 188 -12.44 6.22 8.65
CA ARG A 188 -13.89 6.33 8.42
C ARG A 188 -14.19 6.06 6.94
N PHE A 189 -14.97 5.03 6.66
CA PHE A 189 -15.35 4.66 5.29
C PHE A 189 -16.65 5.30 4.82
N GLY A 190 -17.53 5.77 5.71
CA GLY A 190 -18.74 6.56 5.48
C GLY A 190 -19.26 6.57 4.03
N GLY A 191 -19.21 7.70 3.37
CA GLY A 191 -19.65 7.90 1.98
C GLY A 191 -18.84 7.16 0.91
N TYR A 192 -17.79 6.43 1.26
CA TYR A 192 -16.94 5.70 0.32
C TYR A 192 -17.29 4.20 0.15
N ARG A 193 -18.18 3.64 0.99
CA ARG A 193 -18.48 2.19 1.03
C ARG A 193 -18.82 1.61 -0.34
N ARG A 194 -19.72 2.24 -1.09
CA ARG A 194 -20.13 1.77 -2.43
C ARG A 194 -18.97 1.75 -3.42
N SER A 195 -18.14 2.78 -3.41
CA SER A 195 -16.97 2.89 -4.29
C SER A 195 -15.87 1.90 -3.91
N ILE A 196 -15.70 1.62 -2.62
CA ILE A 196 -14.77 0.60 -2.12
C ILE A 196 -15.19 -0.77 -2.64
N LEU A 197 -16.46 -1.16 -2.46
CA LEU A 197 -16.97 -2.47 -2.89
C LEU A 197 -16.81 -2.70 -4.39
N LYS A 198 -16.95 -1.67 -5.23
CA LYS A 198 -16.73 -1.79 -6.68
C LYS A 198 -15.30 -2.22 -7.05
N GLY A 199 -14.31 -1.85 -6.25
CA GLY A 199 -12.89 -2.12 -6.51
C GLY A 199 -12.32 -3.39 -5.85
N LEU A 200 -13.17 -4.19 -5.19
CA LEU A 200 -12.79 -5.43 -4.52
C LEU A 200 -13.22 -6.65 -5.35
N ASN A 201 -12.48 -7.77 -5.23
CA ASN A 201 -12.92 -9.05 -5.78
C ASN A 201 -14.10 -9.61 -4.96
N VAL A 202 -14.71 -10.72 -5.42
CA VAL A 202 -15.91 -11.31 -4.79
C VAL A 202 -15.68 -11.64 -3.33
N TYR A 203 -14.55 -12.26 -3.02
CA TYR A 203 -14.15 -12.65 -1.68
C TYR A 203 -13.92 -11.44 -0.76
N GLU A 204 -13.12 -10.48 -1.22
CA GLU A 204 -12.88 -9.22 -0.50
C GLU A 204 -14.19 -8.45 -0.26
N LYS A 205 -15.12 -8.47 -1.23
CA LYS A 205 -16.45 -7.86 -1.07
C LYS A 205 -17.23 -8.48 0.06
N ALA A 206 -17.28 -9.82 0.13
CA ALA A 206 -18.00 -10.51 1.19
C ALA A 206 -17.47 -10.13 2.58
N LEU A 207 -16.14 -10.14 2.76
CA LEU A 207 -15.51 -9.73 4.02
C LEU A 207 -15.74 -8.24 4.33
N ALA A 208 -15.67 -7.36 3.33
CA ALA A 208 -15.92 -5.93 3.53
C ALA A 208 -17.38 -5.64 3.91
N ILE A 209 -18.35 -6.36 3.34
CA ILE A 209 -19.77 -6.24 3.69
C ILE A 209 -19.97 -6.64 5.16
N ILE A 210 -19.40 -7.77 5.60
CA ILE A 210 -19.46 -8.21 7.00
C ILE A 210 -18.82 -7.16 7.91
N TYR A 211 -17.65 -6.63 7.51
CA TYR A 211 -16.99 -5.55 8.25
C TYR A 211 -17.90 -4.32 8.39
N PHE A 212 -18.52 -3.86 7.30
CA PHE A 212 -19.38 -2.68 7.31
C PHE A 212 -20.66 -2.87 8.12
N ALA A 213 -21.17 -4.11 8.22
CA ALA A 213 -22.35 -4.43 8.98
C ALA A 213 -22.06 -4.55 10.49
N CYS A 214 -20.96 -5.17 10.87
CA CYS A 214 -20.73 -5.64 12.23
C CYS A 214 -19.49 -5.01 12.91
N GLY A 215 -18.53 -4.50 12.16
CA GLY A 215 -17.17 -4.16 12.64
C GLY A 215 -16.36 -5.43 12.99
N THR A 216 -15.01 -5.31 13.01
CA THR A 216 -14.16 -6.49 13.18
C THR A 216 -13.99 -6.91 14.62
N CYS A 217 -13.76 -5.94 15.52
CA CYS A 217 -13.37 -6.27 16.91
C CYS A 217 -14.46 -6.95 17.71
N ARG A 218 -15.73 -6.75 17.33
CA ARG A 218 -16.86 -7.42 17.96
C ARG A 218 -17.13 -8.81 17.38
N HIS A 219 -16.72 -9.05 16.13
CA HIS A 219 -17.14 -10.22 15.34
C HIS A 219 -15.98 -10.92 14.63
N LEU A 220 -14.73 -10.82 15.16
CA LEU A 220 -13.56 -11.51 14.60
C LEU A 220 -13.81 -13.00 14.38
N HIS A 221 -14.51 -13.67 15.28
CA HIS A 221 -14.86 -15.09 15.16
C HIS A 221 -15.81 -15.35 13.97
N MET A 222 -16.79 -14.45 13.72
CA MET A 222 -17.71 -14.57 12.58
C MET A 222 -16.95 -14.37 11.26
N LEU A 223 -16.05 -13.38 11.21
CA LEU A 223 -15.20 -13.12 10.05
C LEU A 223 -14.26 -14.30 9.78
N HIS A 224 -13.67 -14.89 10.83
CA HIS A 224 -12.85 -16.08 10.69
C HIS A 224 -13.63 -17.29 10.16
N ASN A 225 -14.85 -17.52 10.66
CA ASN A 225 -15.71 -18.60 10.18
C ASN A 225 -16.18 -18.36 8.73
N ALA A 226 -16.53 -17.12 8.38
CA ALA A 226 -16.85 -16.75 7.02
C ALA A 226 -15.62 -16.97 6.08
N TYR A 227 -14.44 -16.59 6.52
CA TYR A 227 -13.20 -16.85 5.80
C TYR A 227 -12.99 -18.34 5.52
N LYS A 228 -13.13 -19.19 6.55
CA LYS A 228 -12.98 -20.65 6.39
C LYS A 228 -13.96 -21.24 5.38
N ARG A 229 -15.23 -20.80 5.40
CA ARG A 229 -16.27 -21.27 4.46
C ARG A 229 -16.04 -20.82 3.01
N LEU A 230 -15.40 -19.67 2.81
CA LEU A 230 -15.13 -19.14 1.47
C LEU A 230 -13.83 -19.71 0.87
N LYS A 231 -12.97 -20.34 1.69
CA LYS A 231 -11.71 -20.92 1.26
C LYS A 231 -11.88 -22.39 0.80
N HIS A 232 -12.95 -23.03 1.22
CA HIS A 232 -13.35 -24.40 0.85
C HIS A 232 -14.53 -24.37 -0.13
#